data_62eb001eb6dc82225ff706334e5cc3ec
#
_entry.id   62eb001eb6dc82225ff706334e5cc3ec
#
_cell.length_a   1.000
_cell.length_b   1.000
_cell.length_c   1.000
_cell.angle_alpha   90.00
_cell.angle_beta   90.00
_cell.angle_gamma   90.00
#
_symmetry.space_group_name_H-M   'P 1'
#
loop_
_entity.id
_entity.type
_entity.pdbx_description
1 polymer ?
#
loop_
_entity_poly.entity_id
_entity_poly.type
_entity_poly.pdbx_seq_one_letter_code
_entity_poly.pdbx_strand_id
1 'polypeptide(L)'
;PAPVWSEDAAVTVVMASGGYPGPTDTGHEITGIEAAEALDGIHVIHAGTSEEITDDPTDVAAGCCGFEPTYALVNSGGRVLDVVARAATLDEARALAYRGVDLIHFDGEHHRSDIATWPADLAVTLD
;
A
#
# COMPACT_ATOMS: atom_id res chain seq x y z
N PRO A 1 21.62 -23.62 4.25
CA PRO A 1 20.77 -24.12 3.14
C PRO A 1 20.51 -23.04 2.11
N ALA A 2 20.47 -23.43 0.84
CA ALA A 2 20.18 -22.51 -0.25
C ALA A 2 18.69 -22.10 -0.22
N PRO A 3 18.37 -20.85 -0.59
CA PRO A 3 16.98 -20.44 -0.67
C PRO A 3 16.25 -21.21 -1.77
N VAL A 4 14.98 -21.48 -1.50
CA VAL A 4 14.08 -22.09 -2.49
C VAL A 4 13.27 -20.98 -3.14
N TRP A 5 13.35 -20.86 -4.46
CA TRP A 5 12.68 -19.80 -5.22
C TRP A 5 11.35 -20.30 -5.77
N SER A 6 10.34 -19.43 -5.68
CA SER A 6 9.07 -19.64 -6.39
C SER A 6 9.26 -19.35 -7.88
N GLU A 7 8.53 -20.03 -8.73
CA GLU A 7 8.47 -19.75 -10.17
C GLU A 7 7.52 -18.60 -10.52
N ASP A 8 6.79 -18.10 -9.54
CA ASP A 8 5.83 -17.02 -9.72
C ASP A 8 6.52 -15.70 -10.04
N ALA A 9 5.81 -14.85 -10.76
CA ALA A 9 6.20 -13.45 -10.97
C ALA A 9 5.68 -12.58 -9.83
N ALA A 10 6.37 -11.49 -9.54
CA ALA A 10 5.96 -10.51 -8.53
C ALA A 10 6.07 -9.09 -9.10
N VAL A 11 5.10 -8.26 -8.75
CA VAL A 11 5.07 -6.84 -9.10
C VAL A 11 4.79 -6.04 -7.84
N THR A 12 5.53 -4.95 -7.66
CA THR A 12 5.33 -4.02 -6.55
C THR A 12 4.99 -2.65 -7.10
N VAL A 13 3.90 -2.07 -6.59
CA VAL A 13 3.50 -0.70 -6.90
C VAL A 13 3.63 0.12 -5.63
N VAL A 14 4.39 1.22 -5.70
CA VAL A 14 4.58 2.14 -4.58
C VAL A 14 3.48 3.18 -4.59
N MET A 15 2.79 3.34 -3.45
CA MET A 15 1.80 4.40 -3.24
C MET A 15 2.45 5.53 -2.43
N ALA A 16 2.39 6.75 -2.96
CA ALA A 16 3.07 7.91 -2.41
C ALA A 16 2.11 8.98 -1.90
N SER A 17 2.58 9.77 -0.96
CA SER A 17 1.85 10.94 -0.45
C SER A 17 1.79 12.07 -1.46
N GLY A 18 0.78 12.92 -1.34
CA GLY A 18 0.68 14.14 -2.12
C GLY A 18 1.93 15.00 -1.97
N GLY A 19 2.42 15.53 -3.08
CA GLY A 19 3.64 16.34 -3.13
C GLY A 19 4.95 15.57 -3.29
N TYR A 20 4.96 14.25 -3.08
CA TYR A 20 6.17 13.46 -3.27
C TYR A 20 6.68 13.56 -4.72
N PRO A 21 8.00 13.74 -4.99
CA PRO A 21 9.14 13.70 -4.06
C PRO A 21 9.48 15.02 -3.36
N GLY A 22 8.66 16.04 -3.51
CA GLY A 22 8.80 17.29 -2.77
C GLY A 22 8.21 17.21 -1.36
N PRO A 23 7.85 18.36 -0.74
CA PRO A 23 7.20 18.38 0.56
C PRO A 23 5.93 17.53 0.55
N THR A 24 5.83 16.59 1.48
CA THR A 24 4.75 15.60 1.50
C THR A 24 3.62 16.03 2.42
N ASP A 25 2.39 15.75 1.98
CA ASP A 25 1.16 15.96 2.75
C ASP A 25 0.86 14.69 3.55
N THR A 26 0.97 14.78 4.87
CA THR A 26 0.86 13.62 5.77
C THR A 26 -0.31 13.78 6.75
N GLY A 27 -0.60 12.71 7.51
CA GLY A 27 -1.65 12.71 8.51
C GLY A 27 -3.03 12.34 7.98
N HIS A 28 -3.11 11.80 6.77
CA HIS A 28 -4.38 11.36 6.16
C HIS A 28 -4.63 9.89 6.45
N GLU A 29 -5.85 9.57 6.85
CA GLU A 29 -6.26 8.20 7.13
C GLU A 29 -6.16 7.31 5.88
N ILE A 30 -5.59 6.13 6.06
CA ILE A 30 -5.45 5.11 5.02
C ILE A 30 -6.54 4.06 5.23
N THR A 31 -7.33 3.81 4.19
CA THR A 31 -8.39 2.81 4.21
C THR A 31 -8.17 1.77 3.12
N GLY A 32 -8.74 0.58 3.31
CA GLY A 32 -8.77 -0.46 2.28
C GLY A 32 -7.61 -1.44 2.29
N ILE A 33 -6.65 -1.34 3.21
CA ILE A 33 -5.51 -2.26 3.29
C ILE A 33 -5.99 -3.69 3.52
N GLU A 34 -6.93 -3.89 4.44
CA GLU A 34 -7.48 -5.22 4.72
C GLU A 34 -8.18 -5.83 3.52
N ALA A 35 -8.93 -5.00 2.78
CA ALA A 35 -9.61 -5.45 1.56
C ALA A 35 -8.58 -5.85 0.47
N ALA A 36 -7.50 -5.11 0.35
CA ALA A 36 -6.43 -5.44 -0.60
C ALA A 36 -5.73 -6.75 -0.21
N GLU A 37 -5.39 -6.91 1.06
CA GLU A 37 -4.72 -8.12 1.55
C GLU A 37 -5.64 -9.36 1.53
N ALA A 38 -6.96 -9.17 1.47
CA ALA A 38 -7.90 -10.26 1.28
C ALA A 38 -7.83 -10.88 -0.12
N LEU A 39 -7.26 -10.18 -1.09
CA LEU A 39 -6.98 -10.74 -2.41
C LEU A 39 -5.83 -11.74 -2.33
N ASP A 40 -6.04 -12.93 -2.89
CA ASP A 40 -5.00 -13.96 -2.92
C ASP A 40 -3.78 -13.49 -3.73
N GLY A 41 -2.59 -13.58 -3.14
CA GLY A 41 -1.34 -13.15 -3.75
C GLY A 41 -0.94 -11.71 -3.49
N ILE A 42 -1.75 -10.93 -2.76
CA ILE A 42 -1.42 -9.55 -2.37
C ILE A 42 -0.80 -9.53 -0.97
N HIS A 43 0.28 -8.75 -0.86
CA HIS A 43 0.89 -8.41 0.40
C HIS A 43 1.18 -6.90 0.41
N VAL A 44 0.79 -6.21 1.49
CA VAL A 44 1.01 -4.77 1.63
C VAL A 44 2.14 -4.53 2.62
N ILE A 45 3.17 -3.82 2.18
CA ILE A 45 4.32 -3.47 3.02
C ILE A 45 4.18 -2.01 3.44
N HIS A 46 4.31 -1.76 4.73
CA HIS A 46 4.26 -0.41 5.30
C HIS A 46 5.64 0.24 5.19
N ALA A 47 5.70 1.40 4.56
CA ALA A 47 6.93 2.18 4.42
C ALA A 47 6.87 3.50 5.20
N GLY A 48 5.82 4.28 4.98
CA GLY A 48 5.64 5.56 5.66
C GLY A 48 4.24 5.66 6.26
N THR A 49 3.95 4.81 7.23
CA THR A 49 2.67 4.81 7.94
C THR A 49 2.91 4.98 9.44
N SER A 50 1.93 5.56 10.13
CA SER A 50 1.89 5.62 11.58
C SER A 50 0.46 5.48 12.09
N GLU A 51 0.32 5.12 13.35
CA GLU A 51 -0.99 5.07 14.00
C GLU A 51 -1.21 6.36 14.77
N GLU A 52 -2.37 6.98 14.57
CA GLU A 52 -2.79 8.15 15.33
C GLU A 52 -4.06 7.84 16.11
N ILE A 53 -4.15 8.41 17.31
CA ILE A 53 -5.35 8.28 18.14
C ILE A 53 -6.42 9.19 17.56
N THR A 54 -7.55 8.60 17.19
CA THR A 54 -8.66 9.35 16.56
C THR A 54 -9.62 9.94 17.59
N ASP A 55 -9.69 9.34 18.77
CA ASP A 55 -10.53 9.82 19.86
C ASP A 55 -9.65 10.34 20.98
N ASP A 56 -9.73 11.65 21.25
CA ASP A 56 -9.00 12.27 22.34
C ASP A 56 -9.65 11.86 23.67
N PRO A 57 -8.88 11.21 24.56
CA PRO A 57 -9.41 10.84 25.86
C PRO A 57 -9.87 12.02 26.72
N THR A 58 -9.51 13.25 26.34
CA THR A 58 -9.99 14.45 27.03
C THR A 58 -11.43 14.83 26.66
N ASP A 59 -11.95 14.32 25.55
CA ASP A 59 -13.34 14.55 25.11
C ASP A 59 -14.33 13.58 25.76
N VAL A 60 -13.84 12.56 26.45
CA VAL A 60 -14.69 11.61 27.15
C VAL A 60 -14.96 12.14 28.55
N ALA A 61 -16.23 12.24 28.93
CA ALA A 61 -16.62 12.67 30.26
C ALA A 61 -15.89 11.85 31.33
N ALA A 62 -15.22 12.52 32.24
CA ALA A 62 -14.46 11.89 33.32
C ALA A 62 -15.34 10.93 34.10
N GLY A 63 -14.98 9.65 34.15
CA GLY A 63 -15.71 8.62 34.88
C GLY A 63 -16.17 7.42 34.07
N CYS A 64 -15.88 7.41 32.77
CA CYS A 64 -16.16 6.24 31.93
C CYS A 64 -15.04 5.21 32.12
N CYS A 65 -15.32 4.16 32.87
CA CYS A 65 -14.43 2.99 32.95
C CYS A 65 -14.55 2.20 31.65
N GLY A 66 -13.42 1.96 30.93
CA GLY A 66 -13.40 1.11 29.74
C GLY A 66 -13.29 1.86 28.42
N PHE A 67 -12.78 3.10 28.44
CA PHE A 67 -12.43 3.79 27.20
C PHE A 67 -11.22 3.09 26.55
N GLU A 68 -11.44 2.54 25.38
CA GLU A 68 -10.36 2.04 24.53
C GLU A 68 -10.13 3.07 23.41
N PRO A 69 -8.91 3.64 23.32
CA PRO A 69 -8.63 4.59 22.25
C PRO A 69 -8.75 3.91 20.89
N THR A 70 -9.40 4.59 19.95
CA THR A 70 -9.47 4.14 18.57
C THR A 70 -8.26 4.69 17.81
N TYR A 71 -7.60 3.85 17.06
CA TYR A 71 -6.44 4.22 16.27
C TYR A 71 -6.79 4.24 14.78
N ALA A 72 -6.31 5.25 14.07
CA ALA A 72 -6.35 5.29 12.62
C ALA A 72 -4.93 5.17 12.07
N LEU A 73 -4.77 4.43 11.01
CA LEU A 73 -3.52 4.36 10.27
C LEU A 73 -3.47 5.55 9.31
N VAL A 74 -2.37 6.31 9.36
CA VAL A 74 -2.20 7.50 8.53
C VAL A 74 -0.88 7.45 7.77
N ASN A 75 -0.80 8.22 6.68
CA ASN A 75 0.45 8.41 5.98
C ASN A 75 1.37 9.33 6.77
N SER A 76 2.64 8.94 6.90
CA SER A 76 3.63 9.68 7.69
C SER A 76 4.93 9.96 6.93
N GLY A 77 5.00 9.62 5.66
CA GLY A 77 6.19 9.82 4.84
C GLY A 77 5.84 9.99 3.37
N GLY A 78 6.85 10.17 2.53
CA GLY A 78 6.66 10.36 1.08
C GLY A 78 6.20 9.08 0.38
N ARG A 79 6.91 7.99 0.61
CA ARG A 79 6.49 6.66 0.16
C ARG A 79 5.76 5.99 1.31
N VAL A 80 4.52 5.59 1.08
CA VAL A 80 3.59 5.21 2.14
C VAL A 80 3.45 3.70 2.23
N LEU A 81 3.08 3.08 1.12
CA LEU A 81 2.83 1.64 1.04
C LEU A 81 3.44 1.06 -0.22
N ASP A 82 3.82 -0.19 -0.13
CA ASP A 82 4.21 -1.00 -1.29
C ASP A 82 3.19 -2.13 -1.43
N VAL A 83 2.42 -2.12 -2.51
CA VAL A 83 1.47 -3.19 -2.81
C VAL A 83 2.19 -4.22 -3.65
N VAL A 84 2.43 -5.39 -3.07
CA VAL A 84 3.14 -6.49 -3.71
C VAL A 84 2.13 -7.53 -4.16
N ALA A 85 2.17 -7.90 -5.42
CA ALA A 85 1.34 -8.96 -5.97
C ALA A 85 2.21 -10.08 -6.53
N ARG A 86 1.82 -11.31 -6.28
CA ARG A 86 2.46 -12.49 -6.82
C ARG A 86 1.44 -13.30 -7.60
N ALA A 87 1.79 -13.72 -8.81
CA ALA A 87 0.95 -14.52 -9.68
C ALA A 87 1.82 -15.37 -10.61
N ALA A 88 1.20 -16.26 -11.35
CA ALA A 88 1.92 -17.19 -12.24
C ALA A 88 2.66 -16.48 -13.36
N THR A 89 2.13 -15.35 -13.86
CA THR A 89 2.75 -14.55 -14.93
C THR A 89 2.93 -13.11 -14.50
N LEU A 90 3.83 -12.39 -15.18
CA LEU A 90 4.05 -10.98 -14.92
C LEU A 90 2.79 -10.14 -15.18
N ASP A 91 2.07 -10.42 -16.26
CA ASP A 91 0.83 -9.70 -16.60
C ASP A 91 -0.25 -9.91 -15.55
N GLU A 92 -0.38 -11.13 -15.03
CA GLU A 92 -1.32 -11.43 -13.95
C GLU A 92 -0.92 -10.76 -12.65
N ALA A 93 0.37 -10.77 -12.31
CA ALA A 93 0.89 -10.11 -11.11
C ALA A 93 0.67 -8.60 -11.18
N ARG A 94 0.90 -8.00 -12.35
CA ARG A 94 0.65 -6.57 -12.59
C ARG A 94 -0.83 -6.23 -12.40
N ALA A 95 -1.72 -6.96 -13.04
CA ALA A 95 -3.16 -6.74 -12.91
C ALA A 95 -3.63 -6.86 -11.46
N LEU A 96 -3.12 -7.86 -10.74
CA LEU A 96 -3.44 -8.09 -9.34
C LEU A 96 -2.92 -6.93 -8.46
N ALA A 97 -1.70 -6.46 -8.69
CA ALA A 97 -1.13 -5.33 -7.94
C ALA A 97 -2.00 -4.09 -8.06
N TYR A 98 -2.44 -3.74 -9.26
CA TYR A 98 -3.31 -2.59 -9.46
C TYR A 98 -4.72 -2.77 -8.88
N ARG A 99 -5.24 -3.99 -8.84
CA ARG A 99 -6.48 -4.27 -8.12
C ARG A 99 -6.33 -3.98 -6.63
N GLY A 100 -5.20 -4.35 -6.04
CA GLY A 100 -4.89 -4.03 -4.65
C GLY A 100 -4.77 -2.53 -4.42
N VAL A 101 -4.08 -1.82 -5.30
CA VAL A 101 -3.94 -0.36 -5.25
C VAL A 101 -5.29 0.33 -5.30
N ASP A 102 -6.20 -0.12 -6.15
CA ASP A 102 -7.53 0.48 -6.31
C ASP A 102 -8.41 0.35 -5.06
N LEU A 103 -8.11 -0.59 -4.18
CA LEU A 103 -8.84 -0.80 -2.93
C LEU A 103 -8.35 0.08 -1.79
N ILE A 104 -7.15 0.63 -1.89
CA ILE A 104 -6.51 1.44 -0.84
C ILE A 104 -6.65 2.92 -1.18
N HIS A 105 -7.11 3.71 -0.20
CA HIS A 105 -7.35 5.14 -0.39
C HIS A 105 -6.80 5.95 0.78
N PHE A 106 -6.16 7.06 0.46
CA PHE A 106 -5.86 8.17 1.37
C PHE A 106 -5.72 9.46 0.55
N ASP A 107 -6.04 10.60 1.16
CA ASP A 107 -6.04 11.88 0.47
C ASP A 107 -4.64 12.24 -0.05
N GLY A 108 -4.58 12.66 -1.30
CA GLY A 108 -3.32 13.02 -1.96
C GLY A 108 -2.54 11.84 -2.54
N GLU A 109 -3.04 10.62 -2.37
CA GLU A 109 -2.39 9.42 -2.88
C GLU A 109 -2.12 9.52 -4.38
N HIS A 110 -0.91 9.13 -4.78
CA HIS A 110 -0.59 8.94 -6.19
C HIS A 110 0.38 7.77 -6.36
N HIS A 111 0.34 7.18 -7.52
CA HIS A 111 1.19 6.06 -7.91
C HIS A 111 1.37 6.06 -9.42
N ARG A 112 2.38 5.36 -9.90
CA ARG A 112 2.58 5.20 -11.34
C ARG A 112 1.61 4.15 -11.87
N SER A 113 1.06 4.43 -13.05
CA SER A 113 0.11 3.53 -13.73
C SER A 113 0.79 2.58 -14.73
N ASP A 114 2.09 2.72 -14.93
CA ASP A 114 2.87 2.03 -15.97
C ASP A 114 3.89 1.02 -15.41
N ILE A 115 3.78 0.66 -14.13
CA ILE A 115 4.71 -0.29 -13.51
C ILE A 115 4.58 -1.66 -14.20
N ALA A 116 5.74 -2.27 -14.49
CA ALA A 116 5.85 -3.57 -15.14
C ALA A 116 5.20 -3.64 -16.54
N THR A 117 5.03 -2.51 -17.19
CA THR A 117 4.66 -2.47 -18.61
C THR A 117 5.91 -2.32 -19.47
N TRP A 118 5.92 -3.01 -20.60
CA TRP A 118 6.99 -2.91 -21.57
C TRP A 118 6.44 -2.25 -22.84
N PRO A 119 7.09 -1.19 -23.35
CA PRO A 119 6.73 -0.70 -24.67
C PRO A 119 6.91 -1.81 -25.71
N ALA A 120 6.00 -1.88 -26.66
CA ALA A 120 6.01 -2.94 -27.68
C ALA A 120 7.30 -2.96 -28.52
N ASP A 121 7.99 -1.82 -28.63
CA ASP A 121 9.26 -1.66 -29.33
C ASP A 121 10.49 -2.03 -28.49
N LEU A 122 10.30 -2.29 -27.20
CA LEU A 122 11.34 -2.74 -26.27
C LEU A 122 11.13 -4.19 -25.84
N ALA A 123 10.54 -5.00 -26.70
CA ALA A 123 10.42 -6.43 -26.44
C ALA A 123 11.83 -7.05 -26.34
N VAL A 124 12.35 -7.05 -25.12
CA VAL A 124 13.61 -7.70 -24.81
C VAL A 124 13.33 -9.19 -24.72
N THR A 125 13.86 -9.93 -25.66
CA THR A 125 13.89 -11.38 -25.55
C THR A 125 14.88 -11.71 -24.44
N LEU A 126 14.38 -12.04 -23.28
CA LEU A 126 15.21 -12.61 -22.23
C LEU A 126 15.40 -14.08 -22.58
N ASP A 127 16.54 -14.39 -23.12
CA ASP A 127 16.96 -15.78 -23.28
C ASP A 127 17.47 -16.33 -21.94
#